data_621dcc0f9545abf9f218f1f88416a89f
#
_entry.id   621dcc0f9545abf9f218f1f88416a89f
#
_cell.length_a   1.000
_cell.length_b   1.000
_cell.length_c   1.000
_cell.angle_alpha   90.00
_cell.angle_beta   90.00
_cell.angle_gamma   90.00
#
_symmetry.space_group_name_H-M   'P 1'
#
loop_
_entity.id
_entity.type
_entity.pdbx_description
1 polymer ?
#
loop_
_entity_poly.entity_id
_entity_poly.type
_entity_poly.pdbx_seq_one_letter_code
_entity_poly.pdbx_strand_id
1 'polypeptide(L)'
;MIRHECGLLGIYGHEEAARLTYFGLYAQQHRGQESAGIVTIDEKGLLHEHKGMGLVPDVFAEANLQALPGTISLGHVRYSTTGRSAARNAQPFVAHYKGLDIAIAHNGNLVNTMELREELENDGAIFSTTNDTEVFMHLIVRALREHDLVDAIREACARVRGAYCLLVYAGGTMVAVRDPHGFHPLALGRLDGAPVLASETCAFDLLEADYERPIQPGEMLIMDGKGEHSEQLRGPLPERPRQCIFELVYFARPDSFVFGEQVYQCRKQMGWQLAHESTPDVDFIMPFPDSGVYSAVGFAQCAELPYEHAMIRNHYVGRTFIQPTQSMRNFGVRVKINPVRSMIEGKKICIVDDSIVRGTQLRETVEFLYSAGASEVHMRSACPPIMYPCRYLNFSRGNSP
;
A
#
# COMPACT_ATOMS: atom_id res chain seq x y z
N MET A 1 -12.17 7.97 -5.98
CA MET A 1 -10.84 7.97 -5.32
C MET A 1 -10.36 6.54 -5.41
N ILE A 2 -9.26 6.27 -6.08
CA ILE A 2 -8.59 4.98 -6.02
C ILE A 2 -8.24 4.83 -4.55
N ARG A 3 -8.82 3.81 -3.90
CA ARG A 3 -8.63 3.56 -2.47
C ARG A 3 -7.99 2.21 -2.43
N HIS A 4 -6.77 2.07 -2.04
CA HIS A 4 -6.28 0.75 -1.65
C HIS A 4 -4.79 0.71 -1.62
N GLU A 5 -4.28 0.64 -0.43
CA GLU A 5 -3.05 -0.11 -0.22
C GLU A 5 -2.82 -0.16 1.27
N CYS A 6 -2.55 -1.32 1.77
CA CYS A 6 -2.01 -1.50 3.11
C CYS A 6 -0.50 -1.66 2.99
N GLY A 7 0.23 -1.40 4.08
CA GLY A 7 1.65 -1.72 4.20
C GLY A 7 1.85 -2.78 5.26
N LEU A 8 2.66 -3.78 4.93
CA LEU A 8 3.10 -4.85 5.83
C LEU A 8 4.56 -4.64 6.20
N LEU A 9 4.89 -4.94 7.44
CA LEU A 9 6.26 -5.15 7.89
C LEU A 9 6.32 -6.37 8.80
N GLY A 10 7.31 -7.25 8.61
CA GLY A 10 7.59 -8.40 9.46
C GLY A 10 9.06 -8.48 9.77
N ILE A 11 9.43 -8.80 11.01
CA ILE A 11 10.81 -9.03 11.44
C ILE A 11 10.85 -10.32 12.23
N TYR A 12 11.85 -11.15 11.98
CA TYR A 12 12.03 -12.40 12.67
C TYR A 12 13.45 -12.51 13.25
N GLY A 13 13.56 -12.52 14.59
CA GLY A 13 14.82 -12.74 15.28
C GLY A 13 15.72 -11.52 15.48
N HIS A 14 15.16 -10.31 15.65
CA HIS A 14 15.92 -9.10 15.92
C HIS A 14 15.50 -8.43 17.25
N GLU A 15 16.46 -8.06 18.11
CA GLU A 15 16.21 -7.52 19.44
C GLU A 15 15.36 -6.22 19.43
N GLU A 16 15.54 -5.35 18.44
CA GLU A 16 14.79 -4.09 18.26
C GLU A 16 13.55 -4.25 17.37
N ALA A 17 12.95 -5.45 17.29
CA ALA A 17 11.87 -5.73 16.33
C ALA A 17 10.72 -4.72 16.37
N ALA A 18 10.25 -4.32 17.56
CA ALA A 18 9.17 -3.34 17.71
C ALA A 18 9.53 -1.98 17.11
N ARG A 19 10.71 -1.47 17.44
CA ARG A 19 11.18 -0.14 17.00
C ARG A 19 11.46 -0.10 15.51
N LEU A 20 12.09 -1.13 14.99
CA LEU A 20 12.33 -1.28 13.55
C LEU A 20 11.01 -1.41 12.79
N THR A 21 10.03 -2.13 13.33
CA THR A 21 8.69 -2.21 12.73
C THR A 21 8.00 -0.85 12.71
N TYR A 22 8.11 -0.05 13.76
CA TYR A 22 7.62 1.32 13.76
C TYR A 22 8.23 2.15 12.62
N PHE A 23 9.56 2.14 12.46
CA PHE A 23 10.21 2.91 11.39
C PHE A 23 9.88 2.39 10.00
N GLY A 24 9.82 1.07 9.81
CA GLY A 24 9.45 0.49 8.52
C GLY A 24 7.99 0.77 8.12
N LEU A 25 7.07 0.80 9.09
CA LEU A 25 5.69 1.24 8.86
C LEU A 25 5.61 2.75 8.57
N TYR A 26 6.43 3.56 9.26
CA TYR A 26 6.53 4.99 9.00
C TYR A 26 7.01 5.26 7.57
N ALA A 27 8.01 4.53 7.07
CA ALA A 27 8.45 4.60 5.68
C ALA A 27 7.32 4.26 4.68
N GLN A 28 6.42 3.36 5.06
CA GLN A 28 5.27 2.91 4.27
C GLN A 28 3.97 3.66 4.61
N GLN A 29 4.00 4.80 5.31
CA GLN A 29 2.82 5.55 5.73
C GLN A 29 1.91 5.98 4.57
N HIS A 30 2.46 6.19 3.37
CA HIS A 30 1.70 6.54 2.17
C HIS A 30 0.71 5.44 1.76
N ARG A 31 0.99 4.17 2.09
CA ARG A 31 0.12 3.01 1.83
C ARG A 31 -1.10 2.97 2.75
N GLY A 32 -0.97 3.40 4.01
CA GLY A 32 -2.06 3.37 4.97
C GLY A 32 -2.03 4.55 5.93
N GLN A 33 -3.15 5.27 6.10
CA GLN A 33 -3.24 6.45 6.94
C GLN A 33 -4.46 6.44 7.87
N GLU A 34 -5.18 5.32 7.95
CA GLU A 34 -6.37 5.21 8.80
C GLU A 34 -6.06 4.62 10.17
N SER A 35 -5.25 3.59 10.19
CA SER A 35 -4.81 2.94 11.42
C SER A 35 -3.44 2.33 11.23
N ALA A 36 -2.74 2.14 12.34
CA ALA A 36 -1.49 1.42 12.43
C ALA A 36 -1.54 0.42 13.59
N GLY A 37 -0.79 -0.67 13.48
CA GLY A 37 -0.68 -1.65 14.55
C GLY A 37 0.61 -2.46 14.46
N ILE A 38 1.11 -2.85 15.61
CA ILE A 38 2.27 -3.73 15.78
C ILE A 38 1.89 -4.81 16.78
N VAL A 39 2.25 -6.03 16.45
CA VAL A 39 2.26 -7.18 17.35
C VAL A 39 3.70 -7.64 17.47
N THR A 40 4.15 -7.89 18.69
CA THR A 40 5.46 -8.52 18.95
C THR A 40 5.29 -9.81 19.73
N ILE A 41 6.31 -10.66 19.66
CA ILE A 41 6.36 -11.95 20.33
C ILE A 41 7.63 -11.98 21.18
N ASP A 42 7.44 -12.17 22.47
CA ASP A 42 8.54 -12.25 23.42
C ASP A 42 9.21 -13.64 23.43
N GLU A 43 10.28 -13.78 24.19
CA GLU A 43 11.06 -15.04 24.32
C GLU A 43 10.24 -16.21 24.90
N LYS A 44 9.11 -15.91 25.57
CA LYS A 44 8.20 -16.93 26.09
C LYS A 44 7.12 -17.32 25.11
N GLY A 45 7.10 -16.69 23.92
CA GLY A 45 6.09 -16.87 22.89
C GLY A 45 4.78 -16.14 23.16
N LEU A 46 4.74 -15.19 24.11
CA LEU A 46 3.58 -14.37 24.40
C LEU A 46 3.47 -13.21 23.40
N LEU A 47 2.26 -12.97 22.93
CA LEU A 47 1.96 -11.84 22.06
C LEU A 47 1.71 -10.56 22.86
N HIS A 48 2.31 -9.47 22.39
CA HIS A 48 2.05 -8.11 22.88
C HIS A 48 1.56 -7.29 21.69
N GLU A 49 0.47 -6.56 21.86
CA GLU A 49 -0.08 -5.75 20.76
C GLU A 49 -0.31 -4.30 21.17
N HIS A 50 -0.07 -3.39 20.21
CA HIS A 50 -0.56 -2.02 20.25
C HIS A 50 -1.04 -1.61 18.88
N LYS A 51 -2.26 -1.07 18.79
CA LYS A 51 -2.86 -0.60 17.54
C LYS A 51 -3.86 0.53 17.80
N GLY A 52 -4.01 1.41 16.84
CA GLY A 52 -4.90 2.56 16.95
C GLY A 52 -5.27 3.17 15.62
N MET A 53 -6.22 4.10 15.68
CA MET A 53 -6.59 4.93 14.53
C MET A 53 -5.64 6.12 14.43
N GLY A 54 -5.19 6.44 13.24
CA GLY A 54 -4.28 7.55 12.96
C GLY A 54 -3.04 7.12 12.18
N LEU A 55 -2.12 8.05 12.05
CA LEU A 55 -0.81 7.81 11.45
C LEU A 55 0.10 7.06 12.44
N VAL A 56 1.15 6.43 11.93
CA VAL A 56 2.12 5.71 12.76
C VAL A 56 2.62 6.54 13.95
N PRO A 57 3.07 7.80 13.78
CA PRO A 57 3.52 8.61 14.91
C PRO A 57 2.39 9.06 15.85
N ASP A 58 1.13 9.06 15.39
CA ASP A 58 -0.02 9.38 16.25
C ASP A 58 -0.42 8.20 17.14
N VAL A 59 -0.21 6.97 16.64
CA VAL A 59 -0.57 5.73 17.33
C VAL A 59 0.51 5.29 18.32
N PHE A 60 1.78 5.47 17.97
CA PHE A 60 2.90 4.95 18.75
C PHE A 60 3.70 6.08 19.41
N ALA A 61 3.60 6.18 20.73
CA ALA A 61 4.54 6.92 21.55
C ALA A 61 5.67 5.98 22.06
N GLU A 62 6.76 6.52 22.57
CA GLU A 62 7.88 5.73 23.10
C GLU A 62 7.45 4.69 24.14
N ALA A 63 6.51 5.05 25.05
CA ALA A 63 5.98 4.14 26.06
C ALA A 63 5.23 2.94 25.45
N ASN A 64 4.57 3.12 24.29
CA ASN A 64 3.89 2.04 23.60
C ASN A 64 4.90 1.05 22.99
N LEU A 65 5.99 1.56 22.42
CA LEU A 65 7.07 0.73 21.86
C LEU A 65 7.79 -0.06 22.96
N GLN A 66 8.05 0.55 24.11
CA GLN A 66 8.64 -0.14 25.28
C GLN A 66 7.73 -1.25 25.83
N ALA A 67 6.41 -1.15 25.65
CA ALA A 67 5.45 -2.17 26.04
C ALA A 67 5.31 -3.32 25.03
N LEU A 68 6.11 -3.32 23.96
CA LEU A 68 6.15 -4.33 22.90
C LEU A 68 7.50 -5.07 22.91
N PRO A 69 7.78 -5.91 23.92
CA PRO A 69 9.02 -6.68 23.97
C PRO A 69 9.02 -7.80 22.94
N GLY A 70 10.22 -8.32 22.63
CA GLY A 70 10.39 -9.51 21.81
C GLY A 70 11.20 -9.29 20.55
N THR A 71 11.55 -10.39 19.90
CA THR A 71 12.44 -10.43 18.75
C THR A 71 11.71 -10.71 17.42
N ILE A 72 10.42 -10.99 17.47
CA ILE A 72 9.56 -11.20 16.31
C ILE A 72 8.47 -10.14 16.30
N SER A 73 8.18 -9.57 15.13
CA SER A 73 7.12 -8.56 15.01
C SER A 73 6.36 -8.64 13.70
N LEU A 74 5.07 -8.32 13.76
CA LEU A 74 4.20 -8.08 12.62
C LEU A 74 3.64 -6.67 12.71
N GLY A 75 3.81 -5.89 11.67
CA GLY A 75 3.31 -4.53 11.56
C GLY A 75 2.37 -4.33 10.39
N HIS A 76 1.43 -3.40 10.55
CA HIS A 76 0.45 -3.07 9.53
C HIS A 76 0.07 -1.59 9.56
N VAL A 77 0.03 -0.95 8.39
CA VAL A 77 -0.65 0.33 8.16
C VAL A 77 -1.82 0.12 7.22
N ARG A 78 -3.00 0.63 7.62
CA ARG A 78 -4.26 0.34 6.95
C ARG A 78 -4.75 1.50 6.11
N TYR A 79 -5.24 1.13 4.93
CA TYR A 79 -6.19 1.91 4.13
C TYR A 79 -7.44 1.05 3.89
N SER A 80 -8.67 1.57 4.16
CA SER A 80 -9.89 0.77 4.04
C SER A 80 -10.17 0.35 2.60
N THR A 81 -10.00 -0.93 2.31
CA THR A 81 -10.46 -1.59 1.07
C THR A 81 -11.84 -2.18 1.29
N THR A 82 -11.94 -3.03 2.29
CA THR A 82 -13.15 -3.73 2.72
C THR A 82 -13.37 -3.45 4.21
N GLY A 83 -14.62 -3.26 4.61
CA GLY A 83 -15.00 -2.93 5.97
C GLY A 83 -15.03 -1.42 6.27
N ARG A 84 -15.59 -1.07 7.43
CA ARG A 84 -15.68 0.33 7.88
C ARG A 84 -14.34 0.80 8.45
N SER A 85 -14.05 2.10 8.31
CA SER A 85 -12.96 2.72 9.08
C SER A 85 -13.35 2.76 10.55
N ALA A 86 -12.81 1.81 11.33
CA ALA A 86 -13.10 1.65 12.76
C ALA A 86 -11.93 0.92 13.45
N ALA A 87 -11.67 1.25 14.71
CA ALA A 87 -10.55 0.70 15.48
C ALA A 87 -10.54 -0.84 15.51
N ARG A 88 -11.72 -1.49 15.56
CA ARG A 88 -11.82 -2.96 15.51
C ARG A 88 -11.30 -3.60 14.20
N ASN A 89 -11.14 -2.82 13.14
CA ASN A 89 -10.60 -3.27 11.86
C ASN A 89 -9.09 -2.97 11.71
N ALA A 90 -8.45 -2.40 12.74
CA ALA A 90 -7.01 -2.20 12.76
C ALA A 90 -6.30 -3.55 12.88
N GLN A 91 -5.25 -3.73 12.07
CA GLN A 91 -4.43 -4.94 12.04
C GLN A 91 -3.05 -4.67 12.67
N PRO A 92 -2.31 -5.74 13.08
CA PRO A 92 -2.60 -7.18 12.92
C PRO A 92 -3.78 -7.65 13.76
N PHE A 93 -4.48 -8.71 13.30
CA PHE A 93 -5.47 -9.39 14.13
C PHE A 93 -4.79 -10.47 14.97
N VAL A 94 -5.26 -10.59 16.22
CA VAL A 94 -4.80 -11.60 17.17
C VAL A 94 -5.98 -12.48 17.56
N ALA A 95 -5.75 -13.79 17.62
CA ALA A 95 -6.69 -14.78 18.09
C ALA A 95 -6.00 -15.77 19.02
N HIS A 96 -6.76 -16.31 19.97
CA HIS A 96 -6.29 -17.33 20.90
C HIS A 96 -7.05 -18.63 20.65
N TYR A 97 -6.34 -19.70 20.32
CA TYR A 97 -6.95 -20.99 20.00
C TYR A 97 -6.18 -22.16 20.64
N LYS A 98 -6.82 -22.89 21.57
CA LYS A 98 -6.25 -24.06 22.25
C LYS A 98 -4.85 -23.81 22.85
N GLY A 99 -4.63 -22.65 23.46
CA GLY A 99 -3.34 -22.28 24.04
C GLY A 99 -2.29 -21.80 23.01
N LEU A 100 -2.69 -21.63 21.77
CA LEU A 100 -1.86 -21.08 20.70
C LEU A 100 -2.30 -19.66 20.39
N ASP A 101 -1.38 -18.70 20.46
CA ASP A 101 -1.59 -17.33 20.00
C ASP A 101 -1.28 -17.25 18.51
N ILE A 102 -2.20 -16.64 17.76
CA ILE A 102 -2.12 -16.47 16.31
C ILE A 102 -2.21 -14.98 15.99
N ALA A 103 -1.26 -14.46 15.24
CA ALA A 103 -1.33 -13.11 14.69
C ALA A 103 -1.34 -13.14 13.17
N ILE A 104 -2.16 -12.26 12.54
CA ILE A 104 -2.24 -12.15 11.08
C ILE A 104 -2.32 -10.68 10.65
N ALA A 105 -1.52 -10.33 9.66
CA ALA A 105 -1.61 -9.07 8.93
C ALA A 105 -1.78 -9.34 7.43
N HIS A 106 -2.66 -8.56 6.79
CA HIS A 106 -3.07 -8.76 5.40
C HIS A 106 -3.07 -7.46 4.62
N ASN A 107 -2.38 -7.46 3.50
CA ASN A 107 -2.50 -6.45 2.45
C ASN A 107 -3.17 -7.07 1.23
N GLY A 108 -4.39 -6.63 0.92
CA GLY A 108 -5.13 -7.13 -0.23
C GLY A 108 -6.64 -6.97 -0.14
N ASN A 109 -7.34 -7.75 -0.97
CA ASN A 109 -8.80 -7.77 -1.01
C ASN A 109 -9.30 -9.13 -1.50
N LEU A 110 -10.18 -9.77 -0.76
CA LEU A 110 -10.80 -11.03 -1.13
C LEU A 110 -12.11 -10.80 -1.87
N VAL A 111 -12.27 -11.44 -3.02
CA VAL A 111 -13.48 -11.28 -3.86
C VAL A 111 -14.63 -12.21 -3.45
N ASN A 112 -14.35 -13.28 -2.73
CA ASN A 112 -15.35 -14.24 -2.22
C ASN A 112 -15.55 -14.12 -0.69
N THR A 113 -15.25 -12.98 -0.08
CA THR A 113 -15.38 -12.73 1.36
C THR A 113 -16.79 -13.05 1.87
N MET A 114 -17.83 -12.58 1.18
CA MET A 114 -19.21 -12.77 1.63
C MET A 114 -19.65 -14.24 1.61
N GLU A 115 -19.27 -14.97 0.55
CA GLU A 115 -19.53 -16.40 0.40
C GLU A 115 -18.88 -17.22 1.54
N LEU A 116 -17.58 -16.96 1.78
CA LEU A 116 -16.84 -17.65 2.84
C LEU A 116 -17.33 -17.27 4.23
N ARG A 117 -17.69 -16.00 4.43
CA ARG A 117 -18.22 -15.53 5.70
C ARG A 117 -19.55 -16.19 6.04
N GLU A 118 -20.50 -16.26 5.09
CA GLU A 118 -21.78 -16.93 5.27
C GLU A 118 -21.60 -18.42 5.61
N GLU A 119 -20.70 -19.11 4.92
CA GLU A 119 -20.36 -20.50 5.23
C GLU A 119 -19.82 -20.66 6.65
N LEU A 120 -18.85 -19.81 7.04
CA LEU A 120 -18.23 -19.88 8.37
C LEU A 120 -19.22 -19.54 9.48
N GLU A 121 -20.11 -18.55 9.27
CA GLU A 121 -21.17 -18.19 10.22
C GLU A 121 -22.21 -19.35 10.38
N ASN A 122 -22.57 -20.02 9.31
CA ASN A 122 -23.43 -21.20 9.35
C ASN A 122 -22.81 -22.35 10.15
N ASP A 123 -21.48 -22.43 10.18
CA ASP A 123 -20.73 -23.39 10.99
C ASP A 123 -20.37 -22.86 12.38
N GLY A 124 -20.97 -21.76 12.81
CA GLY A 124 -20.86 -21.20 14.16
C GLY A 124 -19.69 -20.25 14.39
N ALA A 125 -19.01 -19.77 13.34
CA ALA A 125 -17.99 -18.73 13.49
C ALA A 125 -18.64 -17.40 13.91
N ILE A 126 -18.01 -16.69 14.82
CA ILE A 126 -18.43 -15.37 15.30
C ILE A 126 -17.44 -14.35 14.79
N PHE A 127 -17.90 -13.41 13.97
CA PHE A 127 -17.08 -12.33 13.45
C PHE A 127 -17.19 -11.07 14.31
N SER A 128 -16.04 -10.52 14.68
CA SER A 128 -15.93 -9.30 15.50
C SER A 128 -15.76 -8.06 14.62
N THR A 129 -15.32 -8.25 13.36
CA THR A 129 -14.97 -7.17 12.46
C THR A 129 -15.74 -7.27 11.13
N THR A 130 -15.55 -6.28 10.29
CA THR A 130 -16.06 -6.27 8.91
C THR A 130 -14.94 -6.45 7.89
N ASN A 131 -13.73 -6.83 8.35
CA ASN A 131 -12.55 -6.98 7.53
C ASN A 131 -12.49 -8.41 6.94
N ASP A 132 -12.03 -8.52 5.71
CA ASP A 132 -11.84 -9.81 5.03
C ASP A 132 -10.68 -10.65 5.61
N THR A 133 -9.74 -10.02 6.29
CA THR A 133 -8.66 -10.71 7.00
C THR A 133 -9.17 -11.67 8.10
N GLU A 134 -10.31 -11.35 8.72
CA GLU A 134 -10.93 -12.22 9.73
C GLU A 134 -11.42 -13.55 9.12
N VAL A 135 -11.75 -13.56 7.82
CA VAL A 135 -12.06 -14.81 7.10
C VAL A 135 -10.83 -15.71 7.04
N PHE A 136 -9.63 -15.16 6.74
CA PHE A 136 -8.40 -15.95 6.81
C PHE A 136 -8.17 -16.53 8.20
N MET A 137 -8.35 -15.73 9.25
CA MET A 137 -8.17 -16.19 10.63
C MET A 137 -9.06 -17.39 10.92
N HIS A 138 -10.35 -17.32 10.59
CA HIS A 138 -11.29 -18.44 10.81
C HIS A 138 -10.95 -19.68 9.99
N LEU A 139 -10.53 -19.51 8.72
CA LEU A 139 -10.12 -20.63 7.87
C LEU A 139 -8.87 -21.32 8.42
N ILE A 140 -7.87 -20.56 8.84
CA ILE A 140 -6.63 -21.10 9.44
C ILE A 140 -6.94 -21.84 10.74
N VAL A 141 -7.69 -21.22 11.67
CA VAL A 141 -8.07 -21.84 12.94
C VAL A 141 -8.85 -23.13 12.71
N ARG A 142 -9.70 -23.19 11.68
CA ARG A 142 -10.44 -24.40 11.33
C ARG A 142 -9.49 -25.49 10.84
N ALA A 143 -8.56 -25.17 9.95
CA ALA A 143 -7.60 -26.11 9.40
C ALA A 143 -6.59 -26.62 10.44
N LEU A 144 -6.23 -25.80 11.45
CA LEU A 144 -5.39 -26.21 12.60
C LEU A 144 -5.98 -27.33 13.47
N ARG A 145 -7.21 -27.77 13.22
CA ARG A 145 -7.77 -28.95 13.88
C ARG A 145 -7.12 -30.26 13.41
N GLU A 146 -6.65 -30.28 12.17
CA GLU A 146 -6.18 -31.46 11.46
C GLU A 146 -4.75 -31.30 10.89
N HIS A 147 -4.26 -30.08 10.80
CA HIS A 147 -3.00 -29.71 10.14
C HIS A 147 -2.09 -28.89 11.07
N ASP A 148 -0.80 -28.89 10.75
CA ASP A 148 0.13 -27.89 11.29
C ASP A 148 -0.16 -26.47 10.70
N LEU A 149 0.58 -25.44 11.17
CA LEU A 149 0.36 -24.06 10.75
C LEU A 149 0.57 -23.87 9.25
N VAL A 150 1.61 -24.46 8.67
CA VAL A 150 1.97 -24.25 7.26
C VAL A 150 0.92 -24.86 6.34
N ASP A 151 0.47 -26.08 6.62
CA ASP A 151 -0.60 -26.74 5.88
C ASP A 151 -1.96 -26.07 6.12
N ALA A 152 -2.24 -25.57 7.33
CA ALA A 152 -3.45 -24.81 7.63
C ALA A 152 -3.54 -23.49 6.84
N ILE A 153 -2.42 -22.76 6.72
CA ILE A 153 -2.34 -21.57 5.88
C ILE A 153 -2.55 -21.93 4.42
N ARG A 154 -1.91 -23.02 3.94
CA ARG A 154 -2.03 -23.49 2.57
C ARG A 154 -3.47 -23.88 2.22
N GLU A 155 -4.16 -24.55 3.12
CA GLU A 155 -5.59 -24.89 2.94
C GLU A 155 -6.47 -23.64 2.92
N ALA A 156 -6.25 -22.68 3.85
CA ALA A 156 -6.98 -21.42 3.85
C ALA A 156 -6.78 -20.66 2.54
N CYS A 157 -5.54 -20.56 2.04
CA CYS A 157 -5.21 -19.92 0.77
C CYS A 157 -5.87 -20.61 -0.45
N ALA A 158 -6.06 -21.94 -0.42
CA ALA A 158 -6.73 -22.66 -1.49
C ALA A 158 -8.23 -22.32 -1.60
N ARG A 159 -8.85 -21.84 -0.52
CA ARG A 159 -10.28 -21.49 -0.46
C ARG A 159 -10.57 -20.05 -0.86
N VAL A 160 -9.62 -19.15 -0.67
CA VAL A 160 -9.81 -17.73 -0.96
C VAL A 160 -9.53 -17.39 -2.41
N ARG A 161 -10.27 -16.41 -2.92
CA ARG A 161 -10.03 -15.80 -4.23
C ARG A 161 -9.83 -14.31 -4.02
N GLY A 162 -8.72 -13.78 -4.52
CA GLY A 162 -8.42 -12.37 -4.34
C GLY A 162 -6.95 -12.03 -4.52
N ALA A 163 -6.60 -10.80 -4.16
CA ALA A 163 -5.24 -10.35 -4.02
C ALA A 163 -4.88 -10.40 -2.53
N TYR A 164 -3.73 -10.99 -2.19
CA TYR A 164 -3.26 -11.01 -0.80
C TYR A 164 -1.75 -11.15 -0.66
N CYS A 165 -1.20 -10.36 0.23
CA CYS A 165 0.04 -10.64 0.93
C CYS A 165 -0.29 -10.83 2.41
N LEU A 166 0.21 -11.89 3.02
CA LEU A 166 -0.05 -12.22 4.42
C LEU A 166 1.26 -12.31 5.20
N LEU A 167 1.21 -11.85 6.45
CA LEU A 167 2.14 -12.26 7.49
C LEU A 167 1.33 -12.98 8.56
N VAL A 168 1.66 -14.23 8.86
CA VAL A 168 0.98 -15.06 9.85
C VAL A 168 2.01 -15.58 10.85
N TYR A 169 1.70 -15.46 12.12
CA TYR A 169 2.52 -16.02 13.19
C TYR A 169 1.71 -16.96 14.08
N ALA A 170 2.25 -18.10 14.42
CA ALA A 170 1.78 -18.94 15.52
C ALA A 170 2.89 -19.91 15.96
N GLY A 171 2.99 -20.17 17.28
CA GLY A 171 3.82 -21.24 17.84
C GLY A 171 5.31 -21.16 17.50
N GLY A 172 5.90 -19.97 17.40
CA GLY A 172 7.33 -19.78 17.05
C GLY A 172 7.62 -19.73 15.56
N THR A 173 6.60 -19.88 14.71
CA THR A 173 6.74 -19.87 13.25
C THR A 173 6.06 -18.62 12.66
N MET A 174 6.78 -17.86 11.83
CA MET A 174 6.22 -16.80 11.00
C MET A 174 6.19 -17.27 9.55
N VAL A 175 5.08 -17.07 8.88
CA VAL A 175 4.90 -17.40 7.45
C VAL A 175 4.50 -16.14 6.68
N ALA A 176 5.29 -15.80 5.67
CA ALA A 176 4.93 -14.76 4.69
C ALA A 176 4.38 -15.43 3.44
N VAL A 177 3.22 -14.96 2.97
CA VAL A 177 2.55 -15.54 1.81
C VAL A 177 2.25 -14.47 0.78
N ARG A 178 2.46 -14.77 -0.48
CA ARG A 178 2.02 -13.94 -1.60
C ARG A 178 1.07 -14.71 -2.51
N ASP A 179 -0.02 -14.07 -2.92
CA ASP A 179 -1.03 -14.71 -3.77
C ASP A 179 -0.45 -15.28 -5.08
N PRO A 180 -1.10 -16.31 -5.69
CA PRO A 180 -0.58 -16.96 -6.91
C PRO A 180 -0.43 -16.03 -8.11
N HIS A 181 -1.15 -14.92 -8.16
CA HIS A 181 -1.06 -13.94 -9.25
C HIS A 181 0.00 -12.86 -8.98
N GLY A 182 0.41 -12.68 -7.72
CA GLY A 182 1.37 -11.68 -7.29
C GLY A 182 0.89 -10.25 -7.50
N PHE A 183 -0.39 -9.98 -7.21
CA PHE A 183 -0.99 -8.66 -7.45
C PHE A 183 -0.25 -7.53 -6.73
N HIS A 184 0.06 -7.72 -5.45
CA HIS A 184 0.81 -6.75 -4.64
C HIS A 184 2.26 -7.18 -4.43
N PRO A 185 3.16 -6.23 -4.19
CA PRO A 185 4.54 -6.55 -3.85
C PRO A 185 4.67 -7.02 -2.40
N LEU A 186 5.64 -7.90 -2.18
CA LEU A 186 6.17 -8.27 -0.88
C LEU A 186 7.64 -8.64 -1.09
N ALA A 187 8.53 -8.05 -0.31
CA ALA A 187 9.97 -8.23 -0.44
C ALA A 187 10.61 -8.74 0.84
N LEU A 188 11.68 -9.49 0.68
CA LEU A 188 12.60 -9.95 1.73
C LEU A 188 13.86 -9.11 1.70
N GLY A 189 14.27 -8.63 2.85
CA GLY A 189 15.58 -8.02 3.11
C GLY A 189 16.23 -8.59 4.35
N ARG A 190 17.45 -8.14 4.64
CA ARG A 190 18.26 -8.54 5.80
C ARG A 190 18.72 -7.34 6.59
N LEU A 191 18.60 -7.44 7.91
CA LEU A 191 19.18 -6.48 8.85
C LEU A 191 19.91 -7.28 9.93
N ASP A 192 21.23 -7.11 10.04
CA ASP A 192 22.07 -7.86 10.97
C ASP A 192 21.88 -9.41 10.89
N GLY A 193 21.57 -9.90 9.69
CA GLY A 193 21.26 -11.30 9.42
C GLY A 193 19.81 -11.71 9.68
N ALA A 194 19.03 -10.89 10.36
CA ALA A 194 17.61 -11.15 10.60
C ALA A 194 16.76 -10.87 9.34
N PRO A 195 15.81 -11.75 8.97
CA PRO A 195 14.89 -11.49 7.87
C PRO A 195 13.93 -10.35 8.20
N VAL A 196 13.79 -9.44 7.24
CA VAL A 196 12.86 -8.32 7.25
C VAL A 196 11.96 -8.42 6.03
N LEU A 197 10.65 -8.40 6.24
CA LEU A 197 9.63 -8.45 5.21
C LEU A 197 8.94 -7.11 5.09
N ALA A 198 8.78 -6.58 3.89
CA ALA A 198 8.10 -5.31 3.66
C ALA A 198 7.29 -5.33 2.37
N SER A 199 6.17 -4.60 2.34
CA SER A 199 5.42 -4.39 1.10
C SER A 199 6.23 -3.59 0.08
N GLU A 200 7.10 -2.67 0.52
CA GLU A 200 7.96 -1.86 -0.35
C GLU A 200 9.40 -1.76 0.17
N THR A 201 10.34 -1.69 -0.75
CA THR A 201 11.78 -1.60 -0.42
C THR A 201 12.19 -0.28 0.20
N CYS A 202 11.41 0.80 0.08
CA CYS A 202 11.67 2.05 0.80
C CYS A 202 11.70 1.89 2.33
N ALA A 203 11.11 0.81 2.85
CA ALA A 203 11.24 0.46 4.26
C ALA A 203 12.65 -0.02 4.59
N PHE A 204 13.27 -0.79 3.69
CA PHE A 204 14.65 -1.27 3.87
C PHE A 204 15.65 -0.12 3.89
N ASP A 205 15.50 0.86 2.97
CA ASP A 205 16.37 2.04 2.93
C ASP A 205 16.38 2.79 4.27
N LEU A 206 15.18 2.98 4.88
CA LEU A 206 15.09 3.65 6.18
C LEU A 206 15.67 2.81 7.32
N LEU A 207 15.55 1.49 7.23
CA LEU A 207 16.04 0.55 8.25
C LEU A 207 17.52 0.20 8.09
N GLU A 208 18.15 0.63 7.00
CA GLU A 208 19.49 0.20 6.59
C GLU A 208 19.58 -1.33 6.39
N ALA A 209 18.47 -1.94 5.94
CA ALA A 209 18.39 -3.36 5.64
C ALA A 209 18.74 -3.62 4.17
N ASP A 210 19.52 -4.66 3.92
CA ASP A 210 19.86 -5.07 2.56
C ASP A 210 18.68 -5.76 1.88
N TYR A 211 18.28 -5.26 0.69
CA TYR A 211 17.29 -5.96 -0.15
C TYR A 211 17.87 -7.27 -0.66
N GLU A 212 17.14 -8.37 -0.48
CA GLU A 212 17.57 -9.68 -0.96
C GLU A 212 16.82 -10.10 -2.22
N ARG A 213 15.48 -10.21 -2.14
CA ARG A 213 14.63 -10.64 -3.25
C ARG A 213 13.15 -10.34 -3.04
N PRO A 214 12.31 -10.37 -4.10
CA PRO A 214 10.87 -10.40 -3.91
C PRO A 214 10.42 -11.79 -3.41
N ILE A 215 9.33 -11.82 -2.64
CA ILE A 215 8.55 -13.05 -2.43
C ILE A 215 7.83 -13.35 -3.74
N GLN A 216 7.99 -14.59 -4.25
CA GLN A 216 7.46 -14.96 -5.55
C GLN A 216 5.93 -15.14 -5.51
N PRO A 217 5.21 -14.98 -6.64
CA PRO A 217 3.81 -15.36 -6.71
C PRO A 217 3.58 -16.82 -6.28
N GLY A 218 2.65 -17.04 -5.35
CA GLY A 218 2.35 -18.35 -4.80
C GLY A 218 3.35 -18.88 -3.77
N GLU A 219 4.36 -18.10 -3.41
CA GLU A 219 5.35 -18.48 -2.41
C GLU A 219 4.81 -18.31 -0.98
N MET A 220 5.19 -19.25 -0.14
CA MET A 220 5.12 -19.24 1.31
C MET A 220 6.55 -19.27 1.85
N LEU A 221 7.06 -18.17 2.41
CA LEU A 221 8.33 -18.13 3.13
C LEU A 221 8.09 -18.43 4.60
N ILE A 222 8.63 -19.52 5.08
CA ILE A 222 8.52 -20.02 6.44
C ILE A 222 9.79 -19.67 7.21
N MET A 223 9.65 -19.05 8.36
CA MET A 223 10.73 -18.70 9.28
C MET A 223 10.41 -19.31 10.65
N ASP A 224 11.28 -20.16 11.15
CA ASP A 224 11.13 -20.85 12.43
C ASP A 224 12.48 -21.00 13.13
N GLY A 225 12.50 -21.66 14.28
CA GLY A 225 13.74 -21.92 15.05
C GLY A 225 14.80 -22.75 14.34
N LYS A 226 14.51 -23.32 13.17
CA LYS A 226 15.44 -24.09 12.34
C LYS A 226 16.03 -23.26 11.20
N GLY A 227 15.54 -22.06 10.98
CA GLY A 227 15.94 -21.17 9.91
C GLY A 227 14.77 -20.75 9.01
N GLU A 228 15.07 -20.55 7.72
CA GLU A 228 14.08 -20.17 6.74
C GLU A 228 14.08 -21.08 5.52
N HIS A 229 12.91 -21.31 4.96
CA HIS A 229 12.73 -22.05 3.71
C HIS A 229 11.46 -21.62 3.02
N SER A 230 11.37 -21.86 1.70
CA SER A 230 10.20 -21.52 0.90
C SER A 230 9.48 -22.77 0.43
N GLU A 231 8.15 -22.67 0.45
CA GLU A 231 7.25 -23.64 -0.13
C GLU A 231 6.27 -22.97 -1.07
N GLN A 232 5.57 -23.75 -1.90
CA GLN A 232 4.58 -23.24 -2.83
C GLN A 232 3.15 -23.49 -2.34
N LEU A 233 2.26 -22.55 -2.60
CA LEU A 233 0.82 -22.76 -2.47
C LEU A 233 0.36 -23.88 -3.40
N ARG A 234 -0.69 -24.62 -3.01
CA ARG A 234 -1.29 -25.65 -3.87
C ARG A 234 -2.06 -25.01 -5.02
N GLY A 235 -1.99 -25.65 -6.17
CA GLY A 235 -2.73 -25.26 -7.37
C GLY A 235 -1.84 -24.72 -8.48
N PRO A 236 -2.41 -24.55 -9.69
CA PRO A 236 -1.66 -24.03 -10.83
C PRO A 236 -1.33 -22.56 -10.63
N LEU A 237 -0.07 -22.20 -10.81
CA LEU A 237 0.32 -20.81 -10.96
C LEU A 237 -0.03 -20.31 -12.36
N PRO A 238 -0.41 -19.03 -12.52
CA PRO A 238 -0.59 -18.46 -13.85
C PRO A 238 0.73 -18.44 -14.62
N GLU A 239 0.68 -18.59 -15.94
CA GLU A 239 1.87 -18.53 -16.80
C GLU A 239 2.66 -17.23 -16.63
N ARG A 240 1.96 -16.15 -16.33
CA ARG A 240 2.55 -14.83 -16.06
C ARG A 240 1.92 -14.23 -14.83
N PRO A 241 2.72 -13.58 -13.96
CA PRO A 241 2.19 -12.79 -12.86
C PRO A 241 1.19 -11.73 -13.35
N ARG A 242 0.20 -11.41 -12.51
CA ARG A 242 -0.80 -10.36 -12.78
C ARG A 242 -0.60 -9.18 -11.86
N GLN A 243 0.61 -8.69 -11.84
CA GLN A 243 1.05 -7.56 -11.02
C GLN A 243 0.22 -6.31 -11.32
N CYS A 244 -0.21 -5.62 -10.26
CA CYS A 244 -0.99 -4.41 -10.42
C CYS A 244 -0.12 -3.27 -10.95
N ILE A 245 -0.39 -2.79 -12.16
CA ILE A 245 0.36 -1.67 -12.76
C ILE A 245 0.26 -0.39 -11.92
N PHE A 246 -0.79 -0.22 -11.13
CA PHE A 246 -0.95 0.95 -10.26
C PHE A 246 0.10 1.04 -9.16
N GLU A 247 0.75 -0.05 -8.79
CA GLU A 247 1.94 0.02 -7.93
C GLU A 247 3.03 0.89 -8.58
N LEU A 248 3.29 0.71 -9.86
CA LEU A 248 4.28 1.51 -10.59
C LEU A 248 3.77 2.91 -10.96
N VAL A 249 2.48 3.05 -11.30
CA VAL A 249 1.89 4.34 -11.69
C VAL A 249 1.74 5.29 -10.51
N TYR A 250 1.21 4.79 -9.37
CA TYR A 250 0.77 5.68 -8.31
C TYR A 250 1.13 5.22 -6.89
N PHE A 251 0.90 3.93 -6.53
CA PHE A 251 0.91 3.50 -5.13
C PHE A 251 2.30 3.51 -4.51
N ALA A 252 3.25 2.81 -5.13
CA ALA A 252 4.58 2.69 -4.56
C ALA A 252 5.32 4.03 -4.53
N ARG A 253 6.19 4.21 -3.54
CA ARG A 253 7.08 5.36 -3.49
C ARG A 253 8.06 5.31 -4.67
N PRO A 254 8.47 6.48 -5.19
CA PRO A 254 9.37 6.53 -6.34
C PRO A 254 10.75 5.92 -6.07
N ASP A 255 11.20 5.94 -4.82
CA ASP A 255 12.45 5.35 -4.35
C ASP A 255 12.38 3.82 -4.17
N SER A 256 11.19 3.21 -4.28
CA SER A 256 11.01 1.77 -4.15
C SER A 256 11.40 1.01 -5.42
N PHE A 257 11.88 -0.24 -5.21
CA PHE A 257 12.06 -1.25 -6.24
C PHE A 257 10.92 -2.27 -6.15
N VAL A 258 10.05 -2.30 -7.16
CA VAL A 258 8.82 -3.10 -7.16
C VAL A 258 8.68 -3.86 -8.46
N PHE A 259 8.40 -5.16 -8.38
CA PHE A 259 8.20 -6.06 -9.53
C PHE A 259 9.42 -6.17 -10.48
N GLY A 260 10.61 -5.94 -9.96
CA GLY A 260 11.83 -5.95 -10.77
C GLY A 260 12.18 -4.61 -11.39
N GLU A 261 11.43 -3.54 -11.05
CA GLU A 261 11.57 -2.22 -11.65
C GLU A 261 11.78 -1.14 -10.60
N GLN A 262 12.62 -0.15 -10.91
CA GLN A 262 12.75 1.06 -10.13
C GLN A 262 11.58 2.00 -10.44
N VAL A 263 10.71 2.27 -9.47
CA VAL A 263 9.46 3.04 -9.67
C VAL A 263 9.70 4.42 -10.27
N TYR A 264 10.74 5.12 -9.81
CA TYR A 264 11.15 6.42 -10.37
C TYR A 264 11.38 6.32 -11.88
N GLN A 265 12.16 5.33 -12.32
CA GLN A 265 12.50 5.17 -13.74
C GLN A 265 11.28 4.79 -14.57
N CYS A 266 10.41 3.93 -14.04
CA CYS A 266 9.15 3.59 -14.70
C CYS A 266 8.28 4.83 -14.95
N ARG A 267 8.08 5.67 -13.94
CA ARG A 267 7.28 6.90 -14.09
C ARG A 267 7.91 7.89 -15.06
N LYS A 268 9.23 8.03 -15.00
CA LYS A 268 9.97 8.86 -15.95
C LYS A 268 9.81 8.35 -17.38
N GLN A 269 9.89 7.03 -17.59
CA GLN A 269 9.71 6.42 -18.91
C GLN A 269 8.27 6.57 -19.43
N MET A 270 7.26 6.49 -18.55
CA MET A 270 5.87 6.79 -18.91
C MET A 270 5.73 8.22 -19.46
N GLY A 271 6.35 9.20 -18.80
CA GLY A 271 6.35 10.58 -19.27
C GLY A 271 7.11 10.76 -20.60
N TRP A 272 8.22 10.06 -20.77
CA TRP A 272 8.98 10.04 -22.02
C TRP A 272 8.12 9.51 -23.18
N GLN A 273 7.45 8.37 -22.99
CA GLN A 273 6.56 7.78 -23.98
C GLN A 273 5.38 8.71 -24.31
N LEU A 274 4.80 9.36 -23.31
CA LEU A 274 3.70 10.30 -23.48
C LEU A 274 4.09 11.51 -24.35
N ALA A 275 5.31 12.00 -24.24
CA ALA A 275 5.83 13.08 -25.10
C ALA A 275 5.98 12.65 -26.55
N HIS A 276 6.42 11.41 -26.81
CA HIS A 276 6.45 10.84 -28.16
C HIS A 276 5.07 10.74 -28.81
N GLU A 277 4.04 10.47 -28.03
CA GLU A 277 2.66 10.36 -28.54
C GLU A 277 2.08 11.74 -28.93
N SER A 278 2.32 12.76 -28.10
CA SER A 278 1.80 14.11 -28.35
C SER A 278 2.48 15.17 -27.49
N THR A 279 3.29 16.01 -28.12
CA THR A 279 3.88 17.21 -27.52
C THR A 279 3.15 18.46 -27.99
N PRO A 280 2.47 19.24 -27.10
CA PRO A 280 1.83 20.50 -27.47
C PRO A 280 2.86 21.63 -27.64
N ASP A 281 2.48 22.67 -28.38
CA ASP A 281 3.25 23.94 -28.47
C ASP A 281 3.01 24.76 -27.18
N VAL A 282 3.98 24.68 -26.25
CA VAL A 282 3.88 25.31 -24.92
C VAL A 282 5.23 25.90 -24.48
N ASP A 283 5.17 26.86 -23.53
CA ASP A 283 6.37 27.50 -23.00
C ASP A 283 7.15 26.57 -22.05
N PHE A 284 6.44 25.73 -21.27
CA PHE A 284 7.07 24.79 -20.35
C PHE A 284 6.14 23.66 -19.92
N ILE A 285 6.75 22.62 -19.37
CA ILE A 285 6.10 21.46 -18.75
C ILE A 285 6.12 21.63 -17.24
N MET A 286 5.01 21.35 -16.58
CA MET A 286 4.93 21.33 -15.12
C MET A 286 4.25 20.07 -14.61
N PRO A 287 4.60 19.58 -13.40
CA PRO A 287 3.93 18.45 -12.80
C PRO A 287 2.63 18.88 -12.14
N PHE A 288 1.68 17.94 -12.05
CA PHE A 288 0.69 17.99 -10.98
C PHE A 288 1.38 17.55 -9.67
N PRO A 289 1.45 18.40 -8.63
CA PRO A 289 2.20 18.05 -7.43
C PRO A 289 1.41 17.07 -6.52
N ASP A 290 2.02 16.01 -5.98
CA ASP A 290 3.40 15.55 -6.16
C ASP A 290 3.47 14.38 -7.16
N SER A 291 2.33 13.83 -7.53
CA SER A 291 2.16 12.56 -8.25
C SER A 291 2.72 12.60 -9.68
N GLY A 292 2.55 13.72 -10.38
CA GLY A 292 3.01 13.92 -11.76
C GLY A 292 4.48 14.25 -11.93
N VAL A 293 5.26 14.45 -10.85
CA VAL A 293 6.62 14.98 -10.89
C VAL A 293 7.53 14.17 -11.82
N TYR A 294 7.59 12.87 -11.65
CA TYR A 294 8.54 12.00 -12.36
C TYR A 294 8.18 11.85 -13.84
N SER A 295 6.89 11.75 -14.13
CA SER A 295 6.39 11.71 -15.52
C SER A 295 6.60 13.05 -16.22
N ALA A 296 6.41 14.19 -15.52
CA ALA A 296 6.69 15.51 -16.09
C ALA A 296 8.17 15.71 -16.40
N VAL A 297 9.08 15.20 -15.57
CA VAL A 297 10.53 15.21 -15.85
C VAL A 297 10.84 14.43 -17.13
N GLY A 298 10.30 13.21 -17.26
CA GLY A 298 10.49 12.39 -18.47
C GLY A 298 9.92 13.04 -19.72
N PHE A 299 8.73 13.63 -19.60
CA PHE A 299 8.08 14.36 -20.69
C PHE A 299 8.90 15.56 -21.16
N ALA A 300 9.31 16.42 -20.23
CA ALA A 300 10.10 17.61 -20.53
C ALA A 300 11.43 17.28 -21.20
N GLN A 301 12.13 16.25 -20.73
CA GLN A 301 13.38 15.79 -21.33
C GLN A 301 13.21 15.27 -22.76
N CYS A 302 12.14 14.51 -23.02
CA CYS A 302 11.84 14.00 -24.35
C CYS A 302 11.42 15.11 -25.33
N ALA A 303 10.61 16.03 -24.85
CA ALA A 303 10.08 17.15 -25.63
C ALA A 303 11.11 18.28 -25.84
N GLU A 304 12.26 18.22 -25.16
CA GLU A 304 13.27 19.31 -25.14
C GLU A 304 12.68 20.66 -24.70
N LEU A 305 11.68 20.63 -23.78
CA LEU A 305 11.01 21.80 -23.22
C LEU A 305 11.46 22.08 -21.79
N PRO A 306 11.43 23.36 -21.34
CA PRO A 306 11.69 23.69 -19.95
C PRO A 306 10.78 22.93 -18.98
N TYR A 307 11.33 22.47 -17.85
CA TYR A 307 10.58 21.88 -16.74
C TYR A 307 10.54 22.88 -15.58
N GLU A 308 9.33 23.21 -15.11
CA GLU A 308 9.15 24.22 -14.09
C GLU A 308 8.16 23.77 -13.00
N HIS A 309 8.47 24.03 -11.74
CA HIS A 309 7.56 23.86 -10.61
C HIS A 309 6.70 25.11 -10.40
N ALA A 310 5.85 25.45 -11.37
CA ALA A 310 4.99 26.63 -11.30
C ALA A 310 3.76 26.44 -10.40
N MET A 311 3.63 25.30 -9.75
CA MET A 311 2.57 24.99 -8.79
C MET A 311 3.18 24.27 -7.58
N ILE A 312 2.95 24.82 -6.39
CA ILE A 312 3.57 24.35 -5.13
C ILE A 312 2.49 23.77 -4.22
N ARG A 313 2.74 22.57 -3.71
CA ARG A 313 1.91 21.96 -2.68
C ARG A 313 2.27 22.49 -1.30
N ASN A 314 1.24 22.81 -0.51
CA ASN A 314 1.43 23.13 0.91
C ASN A 314 1.47 21.84 1.73
N HIS A 315 2.68 21.42 2.14
CA HIS A 315 2.89 20.21 2.92
C HIS A 315 2.45 20.32 4.39
N TYR A 316 2.20 21.53 4.89
CA TYR A 316 1.75 21.77 6.26
C TYR A 316 0.23 21.66 6.44
N VAL A 317 -0.53 21.53 5.35
CA VAL A 317 -1.98 21.32 5.41
C VAL A 317 -2.26 19.82 5.54
N GLY A 318 -2.41 19.36 6.78
CA GLY A 318 -2.78 17.98 7.10
C GLY A 318 -4.24 17.66 6.75
N ARG A 319 -4.62 16.37 6.87
CA ARG A 319 -5.99 15.88 6.64
C ARG A 319 -7.01 16.33 7.70
N THR A 320 -6.55 16.83 8.82
CA THR A 320 -7.34 17.32 9.97
C THR A 320 -7.90 18.71 9.79
N PHE A 321 -7.80 19.30 8.61
CA PHE A 321 -8.44 20.58 8.34
C PHE A 321 -9.96 20.45 8.56
N ILE A 322 -10.50 21.17 9.54
CA ILE A 322 -11.95 21.28 9.78
C ILE A 322 -12.58 21.70 8.46
N GLN A 323 -13.38 20.82 7.86
CA GLN A 323 -14.02 21.14 6.59
C GLN A 323 -15.00 22.27 6.80
N PRO A 324 -14.76 23.44 6.19
CA PRO A 324 -15.71 24.54 6.23
C PRO A 324 -17.00 24.16 5.51
N THR A 325 -18.05 24.94 5.76
CA THR A 325 -19.37 24.83 5.12
C THR A 325 -19.29 24.70 3.59
N GLN A 326 -20.37 24.28 2.96
CA GLN A 326 -20.47 23.97 1.53
C GLN A 326 -19.93 25.08 0.59
N SER A 327 -19.99 26.36 1.01
CA SER A 327 -19.41 27.52 0.30
C SER A 327 -17.87 27.54 0.29
N MET A 328 -17.21 26.76 1.15
CA MET A 328 -15.75 26.71 1.27
C MET A 328 -15.13 25.43 0.64
N ARG A 329 -15.91 24.58 -0.01
CA ARG A 329 -15.38 23.42 -0.77
C ARG A 329 -14.48 23.88 -1.92
N ASN A 330 -14.77 25.02 -2.53
CA ASN A 330 -13.91 25.65 -3.54
C ASN A 330 -12.57 26.14 -2.97
N PHE A 331 -12.44 26.24 -1.65
CA PHE A 331 -11.18 26.52 -0.96
C PHE A 331 -10.26 25.29 -0.85
N GLY A 332 -10.79 24.08 -0.99
CA GLY A 332 -10.06 22.83 -0.70
C GLY A 332 -8.85 22.61 -1.58
N VAL A 333 -8.90 22.96 -2.86
CA VAL A 333 -7.74 22.89 -3.77
C VAL A 333 -6.79 24.05 -3.50
N ARG A 334 -7.31 25.28 -3.34
CA ARG A 334 -6.50 26.49 -3.10
C ARG A 334 -5.71 26.46 -1.81
N VAL A 335 -6.17 25.75 -0.78
CA VAL A 335 -5.45 25.59 0.48
C VAL A 335 -4.25 24.64 0.33
N LYS A 336 -4.37 23.66 -0.59
CA LYS A 336 -3.36 22.61 -0.76
C LYS A 336 -2.33 22.93 -1.83
N ILE A 337 -2.71 23.70 -2.85
CA ILE A 337 -1.89 23.93 -4.04
C ILE A 337 -1.94 25.43 -4.39
N ASN A 338 -0.77 26.06 -4.52
CA ASN A 338 -0.62 27.46 -4.88
C ASN A 338 0.16 27.62 -6.18
N PRO A 339 -0.33 28.41 -7.16
CA PRO A 339 0.38 28.73 -8.37
C PRO A 339 1.42 29.83 -8.13
N VAL A 340 2.54 29.74 -8.76
CA VAL A 340 3.54 30.80 -8.83
C VAL A 340 3.16 31.74 -9.98
N ARG A 341 2.34 32.77 -9.68
CA ARG A 341 1.69 33.63 -10.69
C ARG A 341 2.66 34.23 -11.70
N SER A 342 3.82 34.72 -11.26
CA SER A 342 4.83 35.32 -12.13
C SER A 342 5.41 34.35 -13.16
N MET A 343 5.30 33.05 -12.96
CA MET A 343 5.72 32.03 -13.92
C MET A 343 4.59 31.62 -14.88
N ILE A 344 3.33 31.87 -14.52
CA ILE A 344 2.15 31.37 -15.21
C ILE A 344 1.54 32.44 -16.12
N GLU A 345 1.60 33.72 -15.71
CA GLU A 345 0.94 34.83 -16.41
C GLU A 345 1.41 34.94 -17.88
N GLY A 346 0.44 34.88 -18.79
CA GLY A 346 0.66 34.95 -20.24
C GLY A 346 1.25 33.69 -20.87
N LYS A 347 1.50 32.63 -20.12
CA LYS A 347 2.18 31.43 -20.58
C LYS A 347 1.22 30.35 -21.08
N LYS A 348 1.68 29.57 -22.07
CA LYS A 348 1.11 28.30 -22.50
C LYS A 348 1.76 27.19 -21.69
N ILE A 349 0.98 26.36 -21.00
CA ILE A 349 1.48 25.41 -20.02
C ILE A 349 1.00 23.99 -20.35
N CYS A 350 1.88 23.00 -20.22
CA CYS A 350 1.49 21.60 -20.19
C CYS A 350 1.66 21.02 -18.79
N ILE A 351 0.56 20.56 -18.20
CA ILE A 351 0.57 19.85 -16.92
C ILE A 351 0.60 18.36 -17.20
N VAL A 352 1.50 17.66 -16.53
CA VAL A 352 1.57 16.20 -16.56
C VAL A 352 1.17 15.64 -15.19
N ASP A 353 0.18 14.74 -15.18
CA ASP A 353 -0.25 14.01 -14.00
C ASP A 353 -0.04 12.50 -14.19
N ASP A 354 -0.05 11.74 -13.09
CA ASP A 354 0.09 10.28 -13.15
C ASP A 354 -1.16 9.62 -13.75
N SER A 355 -2.35 10.04 -13.31
CA SER A 355 -3.63 9.42 -13.67
C SER A 355 -4.82 10.33 -13.44
N ILE A 356 -5.89 10.13 -14.21
CA ILE A 356 -7.16 10.85 -14.07
C ILE A 356 -8.22 9.89 -13.53
N VAL A 357 -8.72 10.13 -12.30
CA VAL A 357 -9.70 9.25 -11.66
C VAL A 357 -11.14 9.77 -11.80
N ARG A 358 -11.40 11.04 -11.49
CA ARG A 358 -12.75 11.64 -11.53
C ARG A 358 -12.82 12.95 -12.30
N GLY A 359 -11.71 13.50 -12.72
CA GLY A 359 -11.62 14.76 -13.45
C GLY A 359 -12.00 16.03 -12.66
N THR A 360 -12.63 15.93 -11.48
CA THR A 360 -13.08 17.12 -10.71
C THR A 360 -11.89 17.98 -10.26
N GLN A 361 -10.88 17.35 -9.66
CA GLN A 361 -9.69 18.04 -9.19
C GLN A 361 -8.90 18.67 -10.36
N LEU A 362 -8.90 17.99 -11.49
CA LEU A 362 -8.28 18.44 -12.72
C LEU A 362 -8.95 19.71 -13.24
N ARG A 363 -10.29 19.72 -13.33
CA ARG A 363 -11.07 20.89 -13.76
C ARG A 363 -10.78 22.09 -12.87
N GLU A 364 -10.87 21.91 -11.55
CA GLU A 364 -10.60 22.97 -10.58
C GLU A 364 -9.18 23.53 -10.73
N THR A 365 -8.18 22.66 -11.02
CA THR A 365 -6.80 23.07 -11.25
C THR A 365 -6.65 23.87 -12.53
N VAL A 366 -7.27 23.45 -13.63
CA VAL A 366 -7.23 24.18 -14.91
C VAL A 366 -7.88 25.55 -14.76
N GLU A 367 -9.07 25.63 -14.14
CA GLU A 367 -9.74 26.91 -13.84
C GLU A 367 -8.86 27.82 -12.97
N PHE A 368 -8.14 27.24 -12.01
CA PHE A 368 -7.24 27.98 -11.13
C PHE A 368 -6.05 28.56 -11.88
N LEU A 369 -5.45 27.82 -12.83
CA LEU A 369 -4.35 28.29 -13.66
C LEU A 369 -4.77 29.42 -14.62
N TYR A 370 -5.94 29.31 -15.23
CA TYR A 370 -6.51 30.42 -16.01
C TYR A 370 -6.73 31.65 -15.14
N SER A 371 -7.22 31.48 -13.90
CA SER A 371 -7.37 32.60 -12.96
C SER A 371 -6.03 33.19 -12.49
N ALA A 372 -4.94 32.46 -12.63
CA ALA A 372 -3.58 32.91 -12.38
C ALA A 372 -2.94 33.60 -13.59
N GLY A 373 -3.63 33.64 -14.74
CA GLY A 373 -3.21 34.33 -15.94
C GLY A 373 -2.63 33.46 -17.05
N ALA A 374 -2.73 32.11 -16.96
CA ALA A 374 -2.31 31.23 -18.03
C ALA A 374 -3.06 31.57 -19.34
N SER A 375 -2.32 31.63 -20.47
CA SER A 375 -2.93 31.87 -21.80
C SER A 375 -3.52 30.60 -22.39
N GLU A 376 -2.87 29.45 -22.13
CA GLU A 376 -3.30 28.14 -22.61
C GLU A 376 -2.85 27.05 -21.62
N VAL A 377 -3.70 26.04 -21.39
CA VAL A 377 -3.41 24.92 -20.47
C VAL A 377 -3.71 23.60 -21.18
N HIS A 378 -2.66 22.80 -21.35
CA HIS A 378 -2.74 21.43 -21.81
C HIS A 378 -2.60 20.45 -20.64
N MET A 379 -3.34 19.36 -20.70
CA MET A 379 -3.23 18.27 -19.72
C MET A 379 -2.74 16.99 -20.40
N ARG A 380 -1.86 16.28 -19.71
CA ARG A 380 -1.39 14.95 -20.10
C ARG A 380 -1.46 14.02 -18.91
N SER A 381 -1.94 12.80 -19.13
CA SER A 381 -1.97 11.73 -18.12
C SER A 381 -0.99 10.63 -18.52
N ALA A 382 -0.07 10.29 -17.63
CA ALA A 382 0.90 9.23 -17.88
C ALA A 382 0.26 7.82 -17.90
N CYS A 383 -0.84 7.64 -17.16
CA CYS A 383 -1.61 6.40 -17.20
C CYS A 383 -2.66 6.44 -18.33
N PRO A 384 -2.76 5.39 -19.16
CA PRO A 384 -3.81 5.27 -20.15
C PRO A 384 -5.20 5.09 -19.49
N PRO A 385 -6.31 5.27 -20.24
CA PRO A 385 -7.66 5.06 -19.72
C PRO A 385 -7.86 3.63 -19.19
N ILE A 386 -8.48 3.51 -18.01
CA ILE A 386 -8.89 2.22 -17.47
C ILE A 386 -10.19 1.81 -18.16
N MET A 387 -10.11 0.85 -19.07
CA MET A 387 -11.24 0.41 -19.88
C MET A 387 -12.20 -0.54 -19.14
N TYR A 388 -11.71 -1.23 -18.10
CA TYR A 388 -12.48 -2.22 -17.36
C TYR A 388 -12.24 -2.13 -15.85
N PRO A 389 -13.28 -2.40 -15.02
CA PRO A 389 -13.11 -2.44 -13.58
C PRO A 389 -12.23 -3.63 -13.16
N CYS A 390 -11.39 -3.42 -12.14
CA CYS A 390 -10.65 -4.50 -11.52
C CYS A 390 -11.52 -5.24 -10.51
N ARG A 391 -11.72 -6.55 -10.71
CA ARG A 391 -12.50 -7.41 -9.81
C ARG A 391 -11.74 -7.79 -8.55
N TYR A 392 -10.40 -7.85 -8.62
CA TYR A 392 -9.55 -8.32 -7.53
C TYR A 392 -9.22 -7.22 -6.51
N LEU A 393 -8.96 -6.02 -7.00
CA LEU A 393 -8.54 -4.90 -6.16
C LEU A 393 -9.66 -3.91 -5.85
N ASN A 394 -10.89 -4.23 -6.23
CA ASN A 394 -12.08 -3.41 -5.98
C ASN A 394 -12.00 -1.97 -6.54
N PHE A 395 -11.19 -1.74 -7.58
CA PHE A 395 -11.14 -0.47 -8.30
C PHE A 395 -12.38 -0.27 -9.15
N SER A 396 -12.84 0.98 -9.25
CA SER A 396 -13.91 1.40 -10.16
C SER A 396 -15.17 0.52 -10.13
N ARG A 397 -15.76 0.37 -8.93
CA ARG A 397 -17.15 -0.09 -8.83
C ARG A 397 -18.06 1.03 -9.31
N GLY A 398 -18.38 1.05 -10.55
CA GLY A 398 -19.27 2.01 -11.18
C GLY A 398 -19.04 2.05 -12.67
N ASN A 399 -20.07 2.36 -13.43
CA ASN A 399 -19.91 2.58 -14.85
C ASN A 399 -18.79 3.60 -15.04
N SER A 400 -17.81 3.22 -15.84
CA SER A 400 -16.78 4.14 -16.33
C SER A 400 -17.46 5.37 -16.89
N PRO A 401 -16.92 6.57 -16.70
CA PRO A 401 -17.46 7.75 -17.32
C PRO A 401 -17.53 7.64 -18.82
#